data_876d88079426a8cf9afbdbf8efdc4513
#
_entry.id   876d88079426a8cf9afbdbf8efdc4513
#
_cell.length_a   1.000
_cell.length_b   1.000
_cell.length_c   1.000
_cell.angle_alpha   90.00
_cell.angle_beta   90.00
_cell.angle_gamma   90.00
#
_symmetry.space_group_name_H-M   'P 1'
#
loop_
_entity.id
_entity.type
_entity.pdbx_description
1 polymer ?
#
loop_
_entity_poly.entity_id
_entity_poly.type
_entity_poly.pdbx_seq_one_letter_code
_entity_poly.pdbx_strand_id
1 'polypeptide(L)'
;PGADDGEGKSFMQRFERYSGRYANVVGFIPGSDPELRDEYIVLGAHYDHLGYRLRGRDTVIYHGADDNASGTAVLIEAARKLMEREGELKRTVIIAAFDAEEIGLYGSEAMAANMDIDKVKFMASIDMVGWLREAGCLEIEHAGSLAGWQELFASIPCPAGLQVKPLSDGGSLFTGSDHDSFTAESVPAVLLTTGTKSPYHKPEDTADKIDYEGLELITEYVAAMATELSECDRIVPSDKLLRKREGPRTVEFAVSGSVGSSYMYYGNGAAVNGAPRFSWNAGAFLQFNINDVFAIRSEVIYNHRTFRYPQQ
;
A
#
# COMPACT_ATOMS: atom_id res chain seq x y z
N PRO A 1 23.34 9.29 1.25
CA PRO A 1 23.90 9.14 2.57
C PRO A 1 23.07 9.97 3.54
N GLY A 2 22.26 9.30 4.36
CA GLY A 2 21.44 9.95 5.39
C GLY A 2 22.31 10.46 6.54
N ALA A 3 21.74 11.34 7.36
CA ALA A 3 22.34 11.66 8.64
C ALA A 3 22.22 10.42 9.53
N ASP A 4 23.34 9.85 9.91
CA ASP A 4 23.46 8.79 10.88
C ASP A 4 23.14 9.37 12.26
N ASP A 5 22.36 8.67 13.07
CA ASP A 5 22.07 9.04 14.47
C ASP A 5 23.29 8.88 15.41
N GLY A 6 24.43 8.50 14.85
CA GLY A 6 25.70 8.28 15.56
C GLY A 6 25.85 6.88 16.16
N GLU A 7 24.80 6.06 16.17
CA GLU A 7 24.83 4.65 16.58
C GLU A 7 24.67 3.69 15.40
N GLY A 8 24.43 4.22 14.18
CA GLY A 8 24.36 3.44 12.93
C GLY A 8 23.09 2.60 12.76
N LYS A 9 22.06 2.87 13.59
CA LYS A 9 20.81 2.07 13.60
C LYS A 9 19.65 2.73 12.86
N SER A 10 19.78 3.99 12.45
CA SER A 10 18.75 4.70 11.68
C SER A 10 19.33 5.68 10.67
N PHE A 11 18.57 6.00 9.64
CA PHE A 11 18.92 7.00 8.65
C PHE A 11 17.69 7.58 7.95
N MET A 12 17.87 8.75 7.31
CA MET A 12 16.88 9.32 6.40
C MET A 12 17.25 8.99 4.97
N GLN A 13 16.43 8.19 4.30
CA GLN A 13 16.55 7.94 2.87
C GLN A 13 15.88 9.08 2.09
N ARG A 14 16.68 10.04 1.60
CA ARG A 14 16.18 11.15 0.78
C ARG A 14 16.09 10.75 -0.68
N PHE A 15 15.01 11.15 -1.34
CA PHE A 15 14.78 10.95 -2.76
C PHE A 15 14.06 12.15 -3.39
N GLU A 16 14.18 12.27 -4.70
CA GLU A 16 13.50 13.31 -5.46
C GLU A 16 12.60 12.66 -6.52
N ARG A 17 11.39 13.17 -6.64
CA ARG A 17 10.46 12.73 -7.68
C ARG A 17 9.73 13.96 -8.22
N TYR A 18 9.75 14.14 -9.56
CA TYR A 18 9.28 15.38 -10.21
C TYR A 18 9.96 16.62 -9.61
N SER A 19 9.19 17.53 -9.01
CA SER A 19 9.70 18.74 -8.35
C SER A 19 9.73 18.64 -6.82
N GLY A 20 9.37 17.46 -6.25
CA GLY A 20 9.29 17.24 -4.81
C GLY A 20 10.57 16.62 -4.25
N ARG A 21 10.84 16.92 -2.98
CA ARG A 21 11.88 16.30 -2.17
C ARG A 21 11.22 15.60 -1.01
N TYR A 22 11.51 14.34 -0.83
CA TYR A 22 10.87 13.46 0.11
C TYR A 22 11.91 12.70 0.91
N ALA A 23 11.53 12.13 2.05
CA ALA A 23 12.45 11.38 2.88
C ALA A 23 11.77 10.27 3.67
N ASN A 24 12.09 9.03 3.40
CA ASN A 24 11.75 7.95 4.33
C ASN A 24 12.61 8.05 5.59
N VAL A 25 12.02 7.70 6.74
CA VAL A 25 12.74 7.52 7.99
C VAL A 25 12.88 6.02 8.23
N VAL A 26 14.12 5.54 8.31
CA VAL A 26 14.41 4.12 8.36
C VAL A 26 15.27 3.80 9.58
N GLY A 27 14.82 2.85 10.37
CA GLY A 27 15.57 2.23 11.46
C GLY A 27 15.69 0.74 11.25
N PHE A 28 16.60 0.09 11.97
CA PHE A 28 16.70 -1.36 11.94
C PHE A 28 17.11 -1.94 13.30
N ILE A 29 16.62 -3.13 13.58
CA ILE A 29 16.95 -3.93 14.73
C ILE A 29 17.75 -5.12 14.21
N PRO A 30 19.06 -5.20 14.53
CA PRO A 30 19.93 -6.23 13.98
C PRO A 30 19.50 -7.64 14.37
N GLY A 31 19.52 -8.55 13.40
CA GLY A 31 19.38 -9.98 13.64
C GLY A 31 20.62 -10.57 14.32
N SER A 32 20.42 -11.57 15.15
CA SER A 32 21.48 -12.22 15.93
C SER A 32 22.01 -13.51 15.30
N ASP A 33 21.25 -14.14 14.39
CA ASP A 33 21.64 -15.40 13.79
C ASP A 33 22.68 -15.20 12.66
N PRO A 34 23.83 -15.89 12.68
CA PRO A 34 24.87 -15.70 11.68
C PRO A 34 24.46 -15.98 10.24
N GLU A 35 23.45 -16.83 10.00
CA GLU A 35 22.98 -17.23 8.67
C GLU A 35 21.79 -16.36 8.22
N LEU A 36 20.93 -15.93 9.15
CA LEU A 36 19.68 -15.25 8.85
C LEU A 36 19.73 -13.71 9.05
N ARG A 37 20.71 -13.18 9.77
CA ARG A 37 20.79 -11.73 10.08
C ARG A 37 20.86 -10.82 8.86
N ASP A 38 21.32 -11.35 7.72
CA ASP A 38 21.38 -10.64 6.45
C ASP A 38 20.10 -10.77 5.62
N GLU A 39 19.08 -11.44 6.15
CA GLU A 39 17.72 -11.46 5.63
C GLU A 39 16.85 -10.44 6.40
N TYR A 40 15.98 -9.74 5.68
CA TYR A 40 15.25 -8.60 6.23
C TYR A 40 13.74 -8.85 6.26
N ILE A 41 13.14 -8.49 7.39
CA ILE A 41 11.70 -8.31 7.56
C ILE A 41 11.44 -6.80 7.61
N VAL A 42 10.60 -6.26 6.73
CA VAL A 42 10.26 -4.84 6.69
C VAL A 42 8.88 -4.63 7.32
N LEU A 43 8.81 -3.76 8.32
CA LEU A 43 7.56 -3.19 8.81
C LEU A 43 7.50 -1.74 8.33
N GLY A 44 6.41 -1.36 7.67
CA GLY A 44 6.24 -0.04 7.08
C GLY A 44 4.91 0.60 7.39
N ALA A 45 4.89 1.92 7.44
CA ALA A 45 3.69 2.75 7.45
C ALA A 45 4.03 4.10 6.81
N HIS A 46 3.14 4.68 6.03
CA HIS A 46 3.37 6.04 5.54
C HIS A 46 3.02 7.09 6.61
N TYR A 47 3.71 8.21 6.57
CA TYR A 47 3.52 9.30 7.54
C TYR A 47 3.03 10.60 6.91
N ASP A 48 2.97 10.65 5.59
CA ASP A 48 2.34 11.75 4.85
C ASP A 48 0.81 11.61 4.83
N HIS A 49 0.12 12.70 4.55
CA HIS A 49 -1.32 12.76 4.28
C HIS A 49 -1.64 13.95 3.38
N LEU A 50 -2.90 14.16 3.06
CA LEU A 50 -3.39 15.16 2.09
C LEU A 50 -3.09 16.63 2.46
N GLY A 51 -2.68 16.92 3.71
CA GLY A 51 -2.33 18.24 4.16
C GLY A 51 -3.54 19.19 4.26
N TYR A 52 -3.61 20.25 3.45
CA TYR A 52 -4.71 21.21 3.50
C TYR A 52 -5.17 21.67 2.11
N ARG A 53 -6.40 22.16 2.03
CA ARG A 53 -6.95 22.79 0.82
C ARG A 53 -7.55 24.15 1.17
N LEU A 54 -7.37 25.13 0.28
CA LEU A 54 -8.00 26.43 0.38
C LEU A 54 -9.39 26.38 -0.28
N ARG A 55 -10.42 26.79 0.46
CA ARG A 55 -11.79 26.99 -0.04
C ARG A 55 -12.18 28.45 0.13
N GLY A 56 -11.93 29.25 -0.89
CA GLY A 56 -12.12 30.71 -0.80
C GLY A 56 -11.13 31.34 0.19
N ARG A 57 -11.62 31.81 1.35
CA ARG A 57 -10.80 32.34 2.44
C ARG A 57 -10.52 31.34 3.57
N ASP A 58 -11.16 30.21 3.53
CA ASP A 58 -11.07 29.19 4.58
C ASP A 58 -10.01 28.15 4.23
N THR A 59 -9.30 27.66 5.24
CA THR A 59 -8.38 26.55 5.13
C THR A 59 -9.05 25.30 5.70
N VAL A 60 -9.17 24.26 4.87
CA VAL A 60 -9.65 22.94 5.28
C VAL A 60 -8.44 22.06 5.48
N ILE A 61 -8.25 21.56 6.70
CA ILE A 61 -7.15 20.66 7.07
C ILE A 61 -7.67 19.22 7.00
N TYR A 62 -6.88 18.34 6.41
CA TYR A 62 -7.07 16.90 6.41
C TYR A 62 -6.12 16.31 7.45
N HIS A 63 -6.68 15.80 8.54
CA HIS A 63 -5.91 15.46 9.74
C HIS A 63 -5.16 14.13 9.62
N GLY A 64 -5.72 13.14 8.91
CA GLY A 64 -5.06 11.85 8.68
C GLY A 64 -4.82 11.05 9.95
N ALA A 65 -5.79 11.01 10.87
CA ALA A 65 -5.60 10.32 12.14
C ALA A 65 -5.61 8.80 11.98
N ASP A 66 -6.55 8.27 11.18
CA ASP A 66 -6.54 6.86 10.79
C ASP A 66 -5.61 6.64 9.59
N ASP A 67 -5.66 7.51 8.61
CA ASP A 67 -4.89 7.49 7.38
C ASP A 67 -3.78 8.58 7.38
N ASN A 68 -2.51 8.32 7.83
CA ASN A 68 -2.10 7.03 8.43
C ASN A 68 -1.28 7.28 9.71
N ALA A 69 -1.73 8.22 10.57
CA ALA A 69 -1.08 8.36 11.88
C ALA A 69 -1.31 7.13 12.76
N SER A 70 -2.41 6.38 12.57
CA SER A 70 -2.69 5.14 13.28
C SER A 70 -1.63 4.06 12.98
N GLY A 71 -1.33 3.82 11.70
CA GLY A 71 -0.29 2.88 11.29
C GLY A 71 1.10 3.31 11.71
N THR A 72 1.41 4.61 11.59
CA THR A 72 2.69 5.16 12.05
C THR A 72 2.86 4.99 13.57
N ALA A 73 1.81 5.18 14.37
CA ALA A 73 1.87 4.96 15.82
C ALA A 73 2.11 3.50 16.17
N VAL A 74 1.40 2.56 15.51
CA VAL A 74 1.62 1.12 15.67
C VAL A 74 3.04 0.74 15.27
N LEU A 75 3.56 1.28 14.16
CA LEU A 75 4.93 1.02 13.70
C LEU A 75 5.96 1.42 14.76
N ILE A 76 5.84 2.61 15.33
CA ILE A 76 6.75 3.13 16.36
C ILE A 76 6.71 2.26 17.63
N GLU A 77 5.50 1.94 18.12
CA GLU A 77 5.35 1.15 19.34
C GLU A 77 5.74 -0.31 19.15
N ALA A 78 5.48 -0.90 17.98
CA ALA A 78 5.97 -2.23 17.63
C ALA A 78 7.51 -2.25 17.57
N ALA A 79 8.13 -1.23 16.99
CA ALA A 79 9.58 -1.08 16.97
C ALA A 79 10.15 -1.03 18.40
N ARG A 80 9.54 -0.25 19.31
CA ARG A 80 9.96 -0.16 20.72
C ARG A 80 9.91 -1.53 21.40
N LYS A 81 8.82 -2.29 21.21
CA LYS A 81 8.69 -3.66 21.77
C LYS A 81 9.73 -4.63 21.19
N LEU A 82 10.01 -4.54 19.90
CA LEU A 82 11.01 -5.39 19.25
C LEU A 82 12.44 -5.03 19.69
N MET A 83 12.72 -3.77 19.96
CA MET A 83 14.02 -3.33 20.53
C MET A 83 14.27 -3.91 21.93
N GLU A 84 13.23 -4.13 22.75
CA GLU A 84 13.37 -4.81 24.05
C GLU A 84 13.83 -6.27 23.88
N ARG A 85 13.67 -6.84 22.68
CA ARG A 85 14.10 -8.19 22.30
C ARG A 85 15.32 -8.20 21.37
N GLU A 86 16.07 -7.08 21.32
CA GLU A 86 17.31 -7.02 20.55
C GLU A 86 18.29 -8.13 21.01
N GLY A 87 18.83 -8.86 20.02
CA GLY A 87 19.68 -10.04 20.28
C GLY A 87 18.94 -11.38 20.33
N GLU A 88 17.60 -11.40 20.40
CA GLU A 88 16.78 -12.59 20.32
C GLU A 88 16.26 -12.84 18.87
N LEU A 89 16.02 -11.77 18.11
CA LEU A 89 15.54 -11.86 16.73
C LEU A 89 16.62 -12.48 15.83
N LYS A 90 16.28 -13.48 15.02
CA LYS A 90 17.25 -14.12 14.12
C LYS A 90 17.51 -13.27 12.88
N ARG A 91 16.46 -12.77 12.22
CA ARG A 91 16.54 -11.86 11.08
C ARG A 91 16.56 -10.40 11.52
N THR A 92 17.16 -9.56 10.71
CA THR A 92 17.10 -8.11 10.91
C THR A 92 15.69 -7.60 10.59
N VAL A 93 15.12 -6.80 11.50
CA VAL A 93 13.85 -6.12 11.29
C VAL A 93 14.11 -4.66 10.92
N ILE A 94 13.59 -4.26 9.75
CA ILE A 94 13.66 -2.89 9.25
C ILE A 94 12.34 -2.21 9.57
N ILE A 95 12.42 -1.01 10.16
CA ILE A 95 11.29 -0.14 10.48
C ILE A 95 11.33 1.02 9.50
N ALA A 96 10.31 1.19 8.67
CA ALA A 96 10.29 2.18 7.61
C ALA A 96 9.04 3.07 7.69
N ALA A 97 9.22 4.34 8.03
CA ALA A 97 8.18 5.34 7.83
C ALA A 97 8.33 5.94 6.43
N PHE A 98 7.35 5.71 5.57
CA PHE A 98 7.37 6.13 4.17
C PHE A 98 6.80 7.53 3.98
N ASP A 99 7.37 8.27 3.04
CA ASP A 99 6.90 9.57 2.59
C ASP A 99 6.24 9.45 1.21
N ALA A 100 5.28 10.32 0.90
CA ALA A 100 4.68 10.44 -0.41
C ALA A 100 3.93 9.18 -0.91
N GLU A 101 3.27 8.49 0.02
CA GLU A 101 2.34 7.40 -0.31
C GLU A 101 1.14 7.95 -1.08
N GLU A 102 0.50 9.00 -0.55
CA GLU A 102 -0.72 9.64 -1.02
C GLU A 102 -0.65 10.21 -2.45
N ILE A 103 0.55 10.36 -2.96
CA ILE A 103 0.80 10.87 -4.31
C ILE A 103 1.39 9.83 -5.26
N GLY A 104 1.41 8.56 -4.84
CA GLY A 104 1.75 7.42 -5.69
C GLY A 104 2.84 6.50 -5.18
N LEU A 105 2.89 6.19 -3.90
CA LEU A 105 3.77 5.18 -3.26
C LEU A 105 5.28 5.50 -3.42
N TYR A 106 5.65 6.77 -3.60
CA TYR A 106 7.03 7.13 -4.00
C TYR A 106 8.07 6.73 -2.96
N GLY A 107 7.70 6.76 -1.66
CA GLY A 107 8.60 6.38 -0.59
C GLY A 107 8.96 4.90 -0.62
N SER A 108 7.96 4.05 -0.67
CA SER A 108 8.15 2.60 -0.73
C SER A 108 8.79 2.14 -2.05
N GLU A 109 8.42 2.76 -3.20
CA GLU A 109 9.10 2.52 -4.48
C GLU A 109 10.59 2.88 -4.39
N ALA A 110 10.92 4.06 -3.83
CA ALA A 110 12.30 4.49 -3.69
C ALA A 110 13.09 3.55 -2.75
N MET A 111 12.46 3.03 -1.70
CA MET A 111 13.11 2.07 -0.80
C MET A 111 13.35 0.75 -1.50
N ALA A 112 12.33 0.15 -2.12
CA ALA A 112 12.44 -1.12 -2.83
C ALA A 112 13.50 -1.08 -3.95
N ALA A 113 13.57 0.03 -4.70
CA ALA A 113 14.54 0.21 -5.79
C ALA A 113 15.99 0.42 -5.32
N ASN A 114 16.22 0.88 -4.09
CA ASN A 114 17.56 1.27 -3.62
C ASN A 114 18.13 0.36 -2.53
N MET A 115 17.40 -0.67 -2.11
CA MET A 115 17.89 -1.67 -1.18
C MET A 115 18.29 -2.96 -1.91
N ASP A 116 19.03 -3.83 -1.24
CA ASP A 116 19.28 -5.19 -1.71
C ASP A 116 17.99 -6.01 -1.55
N ILE A 117 17.13 -5.94 -2.56
CA ILE A 117 15.78 -6.48 -2.50
C ILE A 117 15.75 -8.00 -2.33
N ASP A 118 16.78 -8.70 -2.79
CA ASP A 118 16.89 -10.17 -2.64
C ASP A 118 17.07 -10.58 -1.16
N LYS A 119 17.51 -9.66 -0.31
CA LYS A 119 17.60 -9.87 1.14
C LYS A 119 16.28 -9.65 1.86
N VAL A 120 15.33 -8.93 1.27
CA VAL A 120 14.00 -8.72 1.84
C VAL A 120 13.18 -9.99 1.66
N LYS A 121 12.81 -10.62 2.77
CA LYS A 121 12.02 -11.86 2.75
C LYS A 121 10.53 -11.60 2.94
N PHE A 122 10.20 -10.50 3.61
CA PHE A 122 8.81 -10.14 3.88
C PHE A 122 8.68 -8.64 4.13
N MET A 123 7.52 -8.09 3.73
CA MET A 123 7.14 -6.73 4.07
C MET A 123 5.69 -6.69 4.58
N ALA A 124 5.43 -5.92 5.63
CA ALA A 124 4.09 -5.59 6.08
C ALA A 124 3.88 -4.08 6.04
N SER A 125 2.90 -3.62 5.28
CA SER A 125 2.37 -2.26 5.37
C SER A 125 1.30 -2.21 6.45
N ILE A 126 1.38 -1.21 7.34
CA ILE A 126 0.42 -0.96 8.41
C ILE A 126 -0.30 0.32 8.04
N ASP A 127 -1.57 0.19 7.63
CA ASP A 127 -2.27 1.31 7.03
C ASP A 127 -3.76 1.29 7.39
N MET A 128 -4.22 2.39 7.99
CA MET A 128 -5.59 2.54 8.48
C MET A 128 -6.00 1.46 9.47
N VAL A 129 -5.38 1.46 10.65
CA VAL A 129 -5.59 0.42 11.69
C VAL A 129 -6.30 0.96 12.94
N GLY A 130 -6.76 2.21 12.93
CA GLY A 130 -7.32 2.88 14.09
C GLY A 130 -8.84 2.67 14.32
N TRP A 131 -9.52 1.82 13.54
CA TRP A 131 -10.98 1.59 13.61
C TRP A 131 -11.35 0.15 13.92
N LEU A 132 -10.57 -0.53 14.79
CA LEU A 132 -10.75 -1.95 15.09
C LEU A 132 -12.14 -2.27 15.66
N ARG A 133 -12.68 -1.43 16.55
CA ARG A 133 -13.99 -1.63 17.18
C ARG A 133 -15.11 -1.69 16.15
N GLU A 134 -15.11 -0.78 15.19
CA GLU A 134 -16.11 -0.70 14.13
C GLU A 134 -15.89 -1.73 13.02
N ALA A 135 -14.62 -2.07 12.76
CA ALA A 135 -14.24 -3.08 11.79
C ALA A 135 -14.56 -4.50 12.28
N GLY A 136 -14.33 -4.75 13.57
CA GLY A 136 -14.51 -6.03 14.22
C GLY A 136 -13.33 -7.00 14.05
N CYS A 137 -12.40 -6.72 13.15
CA CYS A 137 -11.18 -7.50 12.95
C CYS A 137 -10.07 -6.68 12.30
N LEU A 138 -8.84 -7.12 12.46
CA LEU A 138 -7.70 -6.72 11.66
C LEU A 138 -7.63 -7.61 10.42
N GLU A 139 -7.77 -7.06 9.24
CA GLU A 139 -7.55 -7.77 7.99
C GLU A 139 -6.07 -7.77 7.62
N ILE A 140 -5.56 -8.90 7.15
CA ILE A 140 -4.24 -9.05 6.57
C ILE A 140 -4.44 -9.37 5.09
N GLU A 141 -4.45 -8.36 4.27
CA GLU A 141 -4.66 -8.50 2.84
C GLU A 141 -3.37 -8.99 2.15
N HIS A 142 -3.50 -9.66 1.02
CA HIS A 142 -2.41 -10.23 0.23
C HIS A 142 -1.56 -11.29 0.96
N ALA A 143 -2.08 -11.94 2.00
CA ALA A 143 -1.41 -13.05 2.68
C ALA A 143 -1.00 -14.15 1.70
N GLY A 144 -1.78 -14.37 0.63
CA GLY A 144 -1.48 -15.32 -0.45
C GLY A 144 -0.23 -15.00 -1.27
N SER A 145 0.48 -13.89 -1.00
CA SER A 145 1.82 -13.63 -1.52
C SER A 145 2.88 -14.58 -0.93
N LEU A 146 2.60 -15.16 0.23
CA LEU A 146 3.42 -16.14 0.93
C LEU A 146 2.96 -17.59 0.64
N ALA A 147 3.89 -18.50 0.45
CA ALA A 147 3.60 -19.92 0.49
C ALA A 147 3.39 -20.37 1.96
N GLY A 148 2.34 -21.16 2.23
CA GLY A 148 2.02 -21.63 3.58
C GLY A 148 1.51 -20.53 4.52
N TRP A 149 0.93 -19.48 3.97
CA TRP A 149 0.45 -18.32 4.76
C TRP A 149 -0.61 -18.69 5.81
N GLN A 150 -1.44 -19.70 5.54
CA GLN A 150 -2.49 -20.13 6.48
C GLN A 150 -1.89 -20.63 7.81
N GLU A 151 -0.91 -21.50 7.71
CA GLU A 151 -0.21 -22.09 8.85
C GLU A 151 0.61 -21.02 9.58
N LEU A 152 1.30 -20.16 8.83
CA LEU A 152 2.11 -19.09 9.41
C LEU A 152 1.24 -18.11 10.21
N PHE A 153 0.20 -17.54 9.62
CA PHE A 153 -0.64 -16.57 10.34
C PHE A 153 -1.44 -17.21 11.47
N ALA A 154 -1.74 -18.52 11.40
CA ALA A 154 -2.36 -19.23 12.51
C ALA A 154 -1.40 -19.51 13.69
N SER A 155 -0.08 -19.54 13.46
CA SER A 155 0.91 -19.76 14.50
C SER A 155 1.27 -18.47 15.28
N ILE A 156 0.98 -17.29 14.72
CA ILE A 156 1.30 -16.02 15.36
C ILE A 156 0.46 -15.84 16.63
N PRO A 157 1.07 -15.58 17.80
CA PRO A 157 0.33 -15.28 19.03
C PRO A 157 -0.61 -14.10 18.84
N CYS A 158 -1.89 -14.31 19.10
CA CYS A 158 -2.92 -13.30 18.94
C CYS A 158 -3.40 -12.82 20.31
N PRO A 159 -3.37 -11.50 20.60
CA PRO A 159 -3.85 -10.96 21.85
C PRO A 159 -5.34 -11.27 22.08
N ALA A 160 -5.70 -11.50 23.34
CA ALA A 160 -7.12 -11.72 23.69
C ALA A 160 -7.96 -10.48 23.32
N GLY A 161 -9.02 -10.69 22.59
CA GLY A 161 -9.91 -9.62 22.14
C GLY A 161 -9.63 -9.13 20.71
N LEU A 162 -8.50 -9.47 20.11
CA LEU A 162 -8.22 -9.20 18.70
C LEU A 162 -8.72 -10.37 17.84
N GLN A 163 -9.46 -10.04 16.79
CA GLN A 163 -9.74 -10.97 15.69
C GLN A 163 -8.87 -10.60 14.50
N VAL A 164 -8.12 -11.57 13.99
CA VAL A 164 -7.26 -11.40 12.81
C VAL A 164 -7.82 -12.24 11.66
N LYS A 165 -7.90 -11.63 10.49
CA LYS A 165 -8.47 -12.25 9.29
C LYS A 165 -7.50 -12.17 8.12
N PRO A 166 -6.62 -13.16 7.94
CA PRO A 166 -5.77 -13.24 6.75
C PRO A 166 -6.59 -13.54 5.50
N LEU A 167 -6.31 -12.81 4.43
CA LEU A 167 -6.95 -12.93 3.12
C LEU A 167 -5.92 -13.26 2.06
N SER A 168 -6.23 -14.22 1.17
CA SER A 168 -5.34 -14.56 0.06
C SER A 168 -5.03 -13.36 -0.84
N ASP A 169 -6.01 -12.53 -1.07
CA ASP A 169 -5.96 -11.34 -1.93
C ASP A 169 -6.39 -10.11 -1.15
N GLY A 170 -6.36 -8.94 -1.79
CA GLY A 170 -6.91 -7.72 -1.22
C GLY A 170 -8.42 -7.82 -1.01
N GLY A 171 -8.92 -7.32 0.11
CA GLY A 171 -10.36 -7.30 0.45
C GLY A 171 -11.14 -6.22 -0.31
N SER A 172 -10.46 -5.20 -0.84
CA SER A 172 -11.06 -4.07 -1.53
C SER A 172 -10.40 -3.79 -2.88
N LEU A 173 -11.19 -3.34 -3.86
CA LEU A 173 -10.70 -2.90 -5.19
C LEU A 173 -9.87 -1.60 -5.13
N PHE A 174 -9.79 -0.94 -3.97
CA PHE A 174 -9.17 0.39 -3.78
C PHE A 174 -8.04 0.40 -2.76
N THR A 175 -7.59 -0.74 -2.29
CA THR A 175 -6.52 -0.84 -1.30
C THR A 175 -5.18 -1.10 -1.96
N GLY A 176 -4.64 -0.10 -2.64
CA GLY A 176 -3.20 -0.02 -2.90
C GLY A 176 -2.54 0.67 -1.71
N SER A 177 -1.42 0.16 -1.20
CA SER A 177 -0.57 0.79 -0.18
C SER A 177 0.88 0.36 -0.41
N ASP A 178 1.79 0.77 0.46
CA ASP A 178 3.24 0.57 0.32
C ASP A 178 3.70 -0.88 0.08
N HIS A 179 2.89 -1.88 0.46
CA HIS A 179 3.16 -3.30 0.17
C HIS A 179 3.22 -3.60 -1.34
N ASP A 180 2.51 -2.81 -2.18
CA ASP A 180 2.51 -2.99 -3.63
C ASP A 180 3.89 -2.77 -4.25
N SER A 181 4.67 -1.82 -3.73
CA SER A 181 6.05 -1.56 -4.18
C SER A 181 6.95 -2.78 -3.99
N PHE A 182 6.75 -3.55 -2.93
CA PHE A 182 7.53 -4.76 -2.64
C PHE A 182 7.00 -5.98 -3.39
N THR A 183 5.68 -6.12 -3.54
CA THR A 183 5.12 -7.20 -4.37
C THR A 183 5.49 -7.06 -5.84
N ALA A 184 5.67 -5.83 -6.34
CA ALA A 184 6.18 -5.59 -7.69
C ALA A 184 7.58 -6.17 -7.90
N GLU A 185 8.41 -6.17 -6.85
CA GLU A 185 9.75 -6.79 -6.82
C GLU A 185 9.73 -8.28 -6.42
N SER A 186 8.53 -8.89 -6.36
CA SER A 186 8.33 -10.30 -5.98
C SER A 186 8.72 -10.63 -4.53
N VAL A 187 8.73 -9.64 -3.66
CA VAL A 187 8.82 -9.84 -2.21
C VAL A 187 7.43 -10.15 -1.67
N PRO A 188 7.25 -11.21 -0.87
CA PRO A 188 6.00 -11.43 -0.15
C PRO A 188 5.67 -10.22 0.71
N ALA A 189 4.52 -9.60 0.47
CA ALA A 189 4.10 -8.46 1.23
C ALA A 189 2.60 -8.47 1.52
N VAL A 190 2.22 -7.89 2.65
CA VAL A 190 0.85 -7.83 3.14
C VAL A 190 0.47 -6.40 3.54
N LEU A 191 -0.82 -6.12 3.51
CA LEU A 191 -1.41 -4.94 4.10
C LEU A 191 -2.19 -5.33 5.36
N LEU A 192 -1.86 -4.70 6.48
CA LEU A 192 -2.62 -4.77 7.72
C LEU A 192 -3.53 -3.55 7.78
N THR A 193 -4.84 -3.79 7.87
CA THR A 193 -5.82 -2.71 7.87
C THR A 193 -7.10 -3.06 8.62
N THR A 194 -7.81 -2.05 9.10
CA THR A 194 -9.20 -2.17 9.60
C THR A 194 -10.21 -1.72 8.54
N GLY A 195 -9.75 -1.49 7.31
CA GLY A 195 -10.56 -1.09 6.18
C GLY A 195 -10.94 0.39 6.17
N THR A 196 -11.79 0.79 5.24
CA THR A 196 -12.15 2.19 4.96
C THR A 196 -13.44 2.64 5.65
N LYS A 197 -13.74 2.16 6.85
CA LYS A 197 -14.91 2.60 7.61
C LYS A 197 -14.73 3.96 8.27
N SER A 198 -13.50 4.39 8.47
CA SER A 198 -13.14 5.72 8.97
C SER A 198 -13.57 6.82 7.99
N PRO A 199 -13.52 8.10 8.38
CA PRO A 199 -13.70 9.23 7.47
C PRO A 199 -12.53 9.39 6.49
N TYR A 200 -12.22 8.34 5.73
CA TYR A 200 -11.13 8.25 4.76
C TYR A 200 -11.07 9.46 3.85
N HIS A 201 -9.93 10.11 3.75
CA HIS A 201 -9.67 11.30 2.93
C HIS A 201 -10.61 12.49 3.22
N LYS A 202 -11.05 12.61 4.48
CA LYS A 202 -11.93 13.71 4.93
C LYS A 202 -11.30 14.48 6.11
N PRO A 203 -11.66 15.77 6.27
CA PRO A 203 -11.23 16.57 7.42
C PRO A 203 -11.68 16.00 8.78
N GLU A 204 -12.70 15.15 8.78
CA GLU A 204 -13.26 14.50 9.96
C GLU A 204 -12.46 13.29 10.43
N ASP A 205 -11.38 12.90 9.74
CA ASP A 205 -10.44 11.88 10.20
C ASP A 205 -9.52 12.47 11.29
N THR A 206 -10.03 12.45 12.52
CA THR A 206 -9.47 13.15 13.68
C THR A 206 -9.12 12.18 14.81
N ALA A 207 -8.11 12.52 15.59
CA ALA A 207 -7.54 11.67 16.64
C ALA A 207 -8.54 11.25 17.73
N ASP A 208 -9.56 12.08 18.01
CA ASP A 208 -10.62 11.76 18.99
C ASP A 208 -11.51 10.57 18.60
N LYS A 209 -11.43 10.13 17.35
CA LYS A 209 -12.21 8.99 16.82
C LYS A 209 -11.45 7.67 16.80
N ILE A 210 -10.15 7.71 17.06
CA ILE A 210 -9.29 6.53 17.01
C ILE A 210 -9.59 5.58 18.17
N ASP A 211 -9.65 4.30 17.88
CA ASP A 211 -9.75 3.22 18.87
C ASP A 211 -8.35 2.89 19.42
N TYR A 212 -7.94 3.63 20.45
CA TYR A 212 -6.60 3.47 21.03
C TYR A 212 -6.40 2.11 21.72
N GLU A 213 -7.46 1.51 22.29
CA GLU A 213 -7.39 0.16 22.86
C GLU A 213 -7.16 -0.87 21.74
N GLY A 214 -7.83 -0.68 20.59
CA GLY A 214 -7.61 -1.49 19.39
C GLY A 214 -6.18 -1.36 18.84
N LEU A 215 -5.62 -0.14 18.82
CA LEU A 215 -4.23 0.08 18.40
C LEU A 215 -3.23 -0.66 19.29
N GLU A 216 -3.47 -0.72 20.61
CA GLU A 216 -2.61 -1.48 21.53
C GLU A 216 -2.60 -2.97 21.18
N LEU A 217 -3.78 -3.58 20.95
CA LEU A 217 -3.90 -4.98 20.54
C LEU A 217 -3.21 -5.24 19.20
N ILE A 218 -3.38 -4.34 18.22
CA ILE A 218 -2.73 -4.46 16.91
C ILE A 218 -1.22 -4.34 17.05
N THR A 219 -0.72 -3.44 17.89
CA THR A 219 0.71 -3.29 18.17
C THR A 219 1.33 -4.59 18.74
N GLU A 220 0.65 -5.23 19.69
CA GLU A 220 1.08 -6.53 20.24
C GLU A 220 1.15 -7.59 19.13
N TYR A 221 0.13 -7.64 18.28
CA TYR A 221 0.08 -8.60 17.16
C TYR A 221 1.19 -8.34 16.13
N VAL A 222 1.43 -7.08 15.74
CA VAL A 222 2.50 -6.72 14.80
C VAL A 222 3.87 -7.10 15.33
N ALA A 223 4.13 -6.84 16.62
CA ALA A 223 5.39 -7.23 17.26
C ALA A 223 5.55 -8.77 17.30
N ALA A 224 4.47 -9.51 17.63
CA ALA A 224 4.47 -10.97 17.61
C ALA A 224 4.69 -11.51 16.18
N MET A 225 4.02 -10.95 15.18
CA MET A 225 4.19 -11.32 13.78
C MET A 225 5.64 -11.13 13.30
N ALA A 226 6.24 -9.99 13.59
CA ALA A 226 7.63 -9.72 13.23
C ALA A 226 8.60 -10.68 13.92
N THR A 227 8.31 -11.04 15.16
CA THR A 227 9.11 -12.03 15.92
C THR A 227 9.03 -13.40 15.25
N GLU A 228 7.83 -13.94 14.98
CA GLU A 228 7.63 -15.25 14.34
C GLU A 228 8.29 -15.29 12.96
N LEU A 229 8.13 -14.23 12.16
CA LEU A 229 8.78 -14.09 10.85
C LEU A 229 10.31 -14.03 10.97
N SER A 230 10.82 -13.39 12.03
CA SER A 230 12.26 -13.36 12.30
C SER A 230 12.82 -14.74 12.61
N GLU A 231 12.04 -15.57 13.32
CA GLU A 231 12.47 -16.87 13.86
C GLU A 231 12.20 -18.05 12.91
N CYS A 232 11.22 -17.94 12.00
CA CYS A 232 10.85 -19.05 11.12
C CYS A 232 12.01 -19.47 10.20
N ASP A 233 12.12 -20.78 9.94
CA ASP A 233 13.24 -21.35 9.17
C ASP A 233 13.28 -20.79 7.74
N ARG A 234 12.14 -20.60 7.12
CA ARG A 234 12.06 -20.21 5.72
C ARG A 234 10.82 -19.36 5.41
N ILE A 235 11.01 -18.25 4.71
CA ILE A 235 9.97 -17.43 4.10
C ILE A 235 10.07 -17.58 2.59
N VAL A 236 8.98 -18.03 1.95
CA VAL A 236 8.98 -18.37 0.52
C VAL A 236 7.86 -17.61 -0.18
N PRO A 237 8.16 -16.89 -1.27
CA PRO A 237 7.14 -16.35 -2.15
C PRO A 237 6.21 -17.45 -2.68
N SER A 238 4.93 -17.14 -2.79
CA SER A 238 3.99 -18.08 -3.41
C SER A 238 4.19 -18.15 -4.93
N ASP A 239 3.80 -19.29 -5.53
CA ASP A 239 3.79 -19.41 -6.99
C ASP A 239 2.97 -18.31 -7.67
N LYS A 240 1.93 -17.80 -7.01
CA LYS A 240 1.10 -16.71 -7.52
C LYS A 240 1.90 -15.42 -7.65
N LEU A 241 2.72 -15.09 -6.64
CA LEU A 241 3.58 -13.92 -6.66
C LEU A 241 4.69 -14.07 -7.71
N LEU A 242 5.31 -15.24 -7.80
CA LEU A 242 6.38 -15.50 -8.78
C LEU A 242 5.89 -15.46 -10.22
N ARG A 243 4.67 -15.94 -10.50
CA ARG A 243 4.06 -15.86 -11.85
C ARG A 243 3.83 -14.42 -12.32
N LYS A 244 3.66 -13.46 -11.40
CA LYS A 244 3.56 -12.04 -11.72
C LYS A 244 4.89 -11.48 -12.26
N ARG A 245 6.02 -12.15 -11.95
CA ARG A 245 7.38 -11.80 -12.43
C ARG A 245 7.73 -12.41 -13.81
N GLU A 246 7.00 -13.43 -14.24
CA GLU A 246 7.12 -13.92 -15.63
C GLU A 246 6.58 -12.83 -16.55
N GLY A 247 7.45 -12.01 -17.09
CA GLY A 247 7.20 -10.82 -17.92
C GLY A 247 5.93 -10.78 -18.78
N PRO A 248 5.62 -9.72 -19.45
CA PRO A 248 4.35 -9.60 -20.17
C PRO A 248 4.18 -10.78 -21.10
N ARG A 249 2.98 -11.37 -21.09
CA ARG A 249 2.66 -12.46 -22.04
C ARG A 249 2.99 -11.99 -23.46
N THR A 250 3.58 -12.85 -24.25
CA THR A 250 3.94 -12.51 -25.64
C THR A 250 2.75 -11.94 -26.41
N VAL A 251 1.53 -12.38 -26.07
CA VAL A 251 0.28 -11.88 -26.66
C VAL A 251 -0.74 -11.64 -25.54
N GLU A 252 -1.31 -10.44 -25.54
CA GLU A 252 -2.38 -10.05 -24.63
C GLU A 252 -3.62 -9.65 -25.41
N PHE A 253 -4.78 -10.08 -24.92
CA PHE A 253 -6.08 -9.68 -25.45
C PHE A 253 -6.95 -9.15 -24.31
N ALA A 254 -7.60 -8.01 -24.54
CA ALA A 254 -8.60 -7.52 -23.60
C ALA A 254 -9.76 -6.85 -24.33
N VAL A 255 -10.89 -6.78 -23.63
CA VAL A 255 -12.06 -6.00 -24.03
C VAL A 255 -12.26 -4.84 -23.07
N SER A 256 -12.70 -3.71 -23.58
CA SER A 256 -12.98 -2.52 -22.80
C SER A 256 -14.38 -2.01 -23.09
N GLY A 257 -14.99 -1.35 -22.13
CA GLY A 257 -16.26 -0.69 -22.32
C GLY A 257 -16.48 0.41 -21.29
N SER A 258 -17.15 1.46 -21.70
CA SER A 258 -17.58 2.50 -20.75
C SER A 258 -18.96 3.03 -21.09
N VAL A 259 -19.62 3.56 -20.09
CA VAL A 259 -20.88 4.26 -20.21
C VAL A 259 -20.72 5.68 -19.66
N GLY A 260 -21.42 6.62 -20.25
CA GLY A 260 -21.32 8.01 -19.84
C GLY A 260 -22.43 8.86 -20.41
N SER A 261 -22.34 10.15 -20.22
CA SER A 261 -23.21 11.14 -20.84
C SER A 261 -22.43 12.03 -21.81
N SER A 262 -23.02 12.34 -22.95
CA SER A 262 -22.45 13.25 -23.94
C SER A 262 -23.17 14.60 -23.91
N TYR A 263 -22.38 15.66 -24.02
CA TYR A 263 -22.85 17.05 -24.13
C TYR A 263 -22.32 17.64 -25.41
N MET A 264 -23.05 18.58 -25.97
CA MET A 264 -22.61 19.38 -27.14
C MET A 264 -22.25 20.80 -26.67
N TYR A 265 -21.09 21.29 -27.11
CA TYR A 265 -20.63 22.64 -26.89
C TYR A 265 -20.48 23.39 -28.17
N TYR A 266 -20.78 24.68 -28.19
CA TYR A 266 -20.40 25.58 -29.30
C TYR A 266 -18.88 25.81 -29.27
N GLY A 267 -18.33 26.24 -30.40
CA GLY A 267 -16.90 26.51 -30.53
C GLY A 267 -16.36 27.62 -29.61
N ASN A 268 -17.22 28.39 -28.94
CA ASN A 268 -16.89 29.36 -27.91
C ASN A 268 -16.94 28.80 -26.48
N GLY A 269 -17.10 27.47 -26.32
CA GLY A 269 -17.15 26.81 -25.01
C GLY A 269 -18.51 26.88 -24.30
N ALA A 270 -19.53 27.51 -24.87
CA ALA A 270 -20.87 27.51 -24.30
C ALA A 270 -21.59 26.17 -24.54
N ALA A 271 -22.15 25.60 -23.48
CA ALA A 271 -22.94 24.37 -23.58
C ALA A 271 -24.22 24.65 -24.39
N VAL A 272 -24.52 23.78 -25.36
CA VAL A 272 -25.82 23.78 -26.03
C VAL A 272 -26.87 23.34 -25.03
N ASN A 273 -27.90 24.18 -24.78
CA ASN A 273 -29.03 23.84 -23.92
C ASN A 273 -29.69 22.53 -24.38
N GLY A 274 -29.27 21.40 -23.80
CA GLY A 274 -29.81 20.08 -24.08
C GLY A 274 -29.53 19.15 -22.89
N ALA A 275 -30.49 18.29 -22.56
CA ALA A 275 -30.28 17.27 -21.55
C ALA A 275 -29.12 16.35 -21.98
N PRO A 276 -28.26 15.91 -21.02
CA PRO A 276 -27.22 14.94 -21.31
C PRO A 276 -27.82 13.68 -21.92
N ARG A 277 -27.15 13.09 -22.87
CA ARG A 277 -27.58 11.88 -23.57
C ARG A 277 -26.67 10.73 -23.20
N PHE A 278 -27.26 9.56 -23.07
CA PHE A 278 -26.53 8.32 -22.86
C PHE A 278 -25.55 8.08 -24.01
N SER A 279 -24.31 7.79 -23.64
CA SER A 279 -23.25 7.36 -24.57
C SER A 279 -22.58 6.13 -24.02
N TRP A 280 -22.06 5.30 -24.91
CA TRP A 280 -21.26 4.14 -24.52
C TRP A 280 -20.18 3.88 -25.58
N ASN A 281 -19.13 3.22 -25.14
CA ASN A 281 -18.17 2.63 -26.06
C ASN A 281 -17.91 1.18 -25.70
N ALA A 282 -17.48 0.42 -26.70
CA ALA A 282 -16.95 -0.92 -26.51
C ALA A 282 -15.73 -1.06 -27.43
N GLY A 283 -14.69 -1.68 -26.93
CA GLY A 283 -13.46 -1.90 -27.66
C GLY A 283 -12.83 -3.24 -27.34
N ALA A 284 -11.92 -3.64 -28.21
CA ALA A 284 -11.02 -4.76 -27.98
C ALA A 284 -9.64 -4.39 -28.48
N PHE A 285 -8.61 -4.88 -27.77
CA PHE A 285 -7.24 -4.76 -28.24
C PHE A 285 -6.52 -6.10 -28.25
N LEU A 286 -5.54 -6.18 -29.14
CA LEU A 286 -4.55 -7.23 -29.19
C LEU A 286 -3.17 -6.57 -29.07
N GLN A 287 -2.37 -7.03 -28.15
CA GLN A 287 -1.02 -6.52 -27.89
C GLN A 287 -0.01 -7.64 -28.04
N PHE A 288 1.06 -7.37 -28.79
CA PHE A 288 2.25 -8.22 -28.89
C PHE A 288 3.38 -7.57 -28.12
N ASN A 289 3.80 -8.21 -27.05
CA ASN A 289 4.96 -7.77 -26.26
C ASN A 289 6.23 -8.32 -26.92
N ILE A 290 7.12 -7.42 -27.35
CA ILE A 290 8.40 -7.77 -27.98
C ILE A 290 9.44 -8.03 -26.88
N ASN A 291 9.41 -7.22 -25.83
CA ASN A 291 10.19 -7.33 -24.60
C ASN A 291 9.52 -6.49 -23.51
N ASP A 292 10.17 -6.34 -22.35
CA ASP A 292 9.63 -5.61 -21.19
C ASP A 292 9.46 -4.09 -21.41
N VAL A 293 10.03 -3.57 -22.51
CA VAL A 293 10.01 -2.13 -22.82
C VAL A 293 9.15 -1.82 -24.05
N PHE A 294 9.09 -2.72 -25.03
CA PHE A 294 8.43 -2.49 -26.32
C PHE A 294 7.30 -3.49 -26.56
N ALA A 295 6.15 -2.94 -26.94
CA ALA A 295 4.98 -3.69 -27.38
C ALA A 295 4.34 -3.03 -28.60
N ILE A 296 3.68 -3.82 -29.44
CA ILE A 296 2.81 -3.35 -30.51
C ILE A 296 1.37 -3.64 -30.11
N ARG A 297 0.53 -2.61 -30.04
CA ARG A 297 -0.89 -2.72 -29.70
C ARG A 297 -1.75 -2.28 -30.87
N SER A 298 -2.73 -3.10 -31.23
CA SER A 298 -3.79 -2.77 -32.14
C SER A 298 -5.12 -2.73 -31.36
N GLU A 299 -5.88 -1.66 -31.51
CA GLU A 299 -7.12 -1.45 -30.79
C GLU A 299 -8.23 -1.02 -31.74
N VAL A 300 -9.41 -1.60 -31.54
CA VAL A 300 -10.63 -1.19 -32.22
C VAL A 300 -11.63 -0.74 -31.17
N ILE A 301 -12.09 0.51 -31.28
CA ILE A 301 -13.08 1.09 -30.36
C ILE A 301 -14.28 1.55 -31.15
N TYR A 302 -15.45 1.01 -30.82
CA TYR A 302 -16.73 1.52 -31.27
C TYR A 302 -17.28 2.52 -30.27
N ASN A 303 -17.61 3.73 -30.71
CA ASN A 303 -18.20 4.77 -29.90
C ASN A 303 -19.63 5.07 -30.37
N HIS A 304 -20.58 4.92 -29.47
CA HIS A 304 -21.97 5.36 -29.68
C HIS A 304 -22.22 6.64 -28.89
N ARG A 305 -22.46 7.74 -29.62
CA ARG A 305 -22.80 9.05 -29.03
C ARG A 305 -24.11 9.55 -29.65
N THR A 306 -25.04 9.93 -28.75
CA THR A 306 -26.36 10.46 -29.19
C THR A 306 -26.35 11.98 -28.95
N PHE A 307 -26.69 12.74 -29.99
CA PHE A 307 -26.86 14.19 -29.91
C PHE A 307 -28.28 14.55 -30.31
N ARG A 308 -28.82 15.60 -29.72
CA ARG A 308 -30.08 16.20 -30.14
C ARG A 308 -29.78 17.63 -30.61
N TYR A 309 -30.06 17.92 -31.87
CA TYR A 309 -30.01 19.32 -32.36
C TYR A 309 -31.20 20.06 -31.78
N PRO A 310 -31.04 21.31 -31.32
CA PRO A 310 -32.19 22.17 -31.06
C PRO A 310 -32.97 22.30 -32.38
N GLN A 311 -34.25 22.03 -32.37
CA GLN A 311 -35.10 22.40 -33.48
C GLN A 311 -35.21 23.94 -33.50
N GLN A 312 -34.92 24.54 -34.64
CA GLN A 312 -35.11 25.99 -34.89
C GLN A 312 -36.58 26.35 -34.76
#